data_9fcd635402cb0034bf63b4df1f764871
#
_entry.id   9fcd635402cb0034bf63b4df1f764871
#
_cell.length_a   1.000
_cell.length_b   1.000
_cell.length_c   1.000
_cell.angle_alpha   90.00
_cell.angle_beta   90.00
_cell.angle_gamma   90.00
#
_symmetry.space_group_name_H-M   'P 1'
#
loop_
_entity.id
_entity.type
_entity.pdbx_description
1 polymer ?
#
loop_
_entity_poly.entity_id
_entity_poly.type
_entity_poly.pdbx_seq_one_letter_code
_entity_poly.pdbx_strand_id
1 'polypeptide(L)'
;MPGVVESLVSDAAISNYQLQPPRPAATRPAITRPAAIPLPKPSPVRKPDRPLILYTYFETDKARFNLEFFIKHGLHAQADFVFILSGDNEAEKLLPKKSNIRFIKRKNDCYDLGAYAETLLKGDLYKKYKKFILINASLRGPFVPYWSEACWTDMYLARITDEVKVWFLADSAIKNTD
;
A
#
# COMPACT_ATOMS: atom_id res chain seq x y z
N MET A 1 -63.96 -6.50 -13.04
CA MET A 1 -63.49 -7.80 -13.55
C MET A 1 -62.01 -7.64 -13.87
N PRO A 2 -61.07 -8.22 -13.10
CA PRO A 2 -59.67 -8.17 -13.39
C PRO A 2 -59.29 -9.38 -14.27
N GLY A 3 -58.70 -9.07 -15.45
CA GLY A 3 -58.15 -10.05 -16.37
C GLY A 3 -56.85 -10.68 -15.83
N VAL A 4 -56.88 -11.96 -15.74
CA VAL A 4 -55.72 -12.83 -15.42
C VAL A 4 -54.89 -12.92 -16.70
N VAL A 5 -53.62 -12.46 -16.64
CA VAL A 5 -52.64 -12.72 -17.70
C VAL A 5 -51.86 -13.97 -17.26
N GLU A 6 -52.24 -15.13 -17.77
CA GLU A 6 -51.43 -16.34 -17.70
C GLU A 6 -50.16 -16.16 -18.54
N SER A 7 -49.01 -16.17 -17.87
CA SER A 7 -47.72 -16.26 -18.55
C SER A 7 -47.45 -17.70 -18.94
N LEU A 8 -47.56 -18.00 -20.22
CA LEU A 8 -47.11 -19.26 -20.81
C LEU A 8 -45.53 -19.27 -20.76
N VAL A 9 -45.02 -19.79 -19.69
CA VAL A 9 -43.59 -20.22 -19.67
C VAL A 9 -43.55 -21.58 -20.36
N SER A 10 -42.98 -21.60 -21.54
CA SER A 10 -42.82 -22.78 -22.37
C SER A 10 -41.91 -23.80 -21.66
N ASP A 11 -42.47 -24.99 -21.36
CA ASP A 11 -41.76 -26.14 -20.77
C ASP A 11 -40.64 -26.74 -21.65
N ALA A 12 -40.31 -26.12 -22.78
CA ALA A 12 -39.29 -26.60 -23.70
C ALA A 12 -37.84 -26.21 -23.31
N ALA A 13 -37.66 -25.33 -22.30
CA ALA A 13 -36.33 -24.85 -21.95
C ALA A 13 -35.63 -25.67 -20.84
N ILE A 14 -36.33 -26.61 -20.19
CA ILE A 14 -35.79 -27.34 -19.02
C ILE A 14 -35.10 -28.66 -19.39
N SER A 15 -35.25 -29.12 -20.64
CA SER A 15 -34.83 -30.48 -21.04
C SER A 15 -33.37 -30.61 -21.50
N ASN A 16 -32.56 -29.57 -21.51
CA ASN A 16 -31.21 -29.63 -22.04
C ASN A 16 -30.07 -29.42 -21.03
N TYR A 17 -30.36 -29.47 -19.73
CA TYR A 17 -29.29 -29.60 -18.73
C TYR A 17 -28.89 -31.08 -18.61
N GLN A 18 -28.19 -31.60 -19.58
CA GLN A 18 -27.45 -32.85 -19.40
C GLN A 18 -26.33 -32.54 -18.41
N LEU A 19 -26.40 -33.20 -17.25
CA LEU A 19 -25.34 -33.23 -16.26
C LEU A 19 -24.06 -33.72 -16.97
N GLN A 20 -23.16 -32.80 -17.31
CA GLN A 20 -21.84 -33.19 -17.79
C GLN A 20 -21.15 -33.99 -16.68
N PRO A 21 -20.57 -35.14 -16.99
CA PRO A 21 -19.80 -35.88 -16.00
C PRO A 21 -18.70 -34.99 -15.44
N PRO A 22 -18.36 -35.09 -14.14
CA PRO A 22 -17.33 -34.31 -13.53
C PRO A 22 -16.03 -34.46 -14.33
N ARG A 23 -15.45 -33.36 -14.79
CA ARG A 23 -14.15 -33.36 -15.44
C ARG A 23 -13.15 -34.09 -14.55
N PRO A 24 -12.34 -35.01 -15.06
CA PRO A 24 -11.27 -35.61 -14.27
C PRO A 24 -10.42 -34.49 -13.70
N ALA A 25 -10.13 -34.56 -12.40
CA ALA A 25 -9.30 -33.57 -11.71
C ALA A 25 -7.96 -33.45 -12.48
N ALA A 26 -7.77 -32.30 -13.14
CA ALA A 26 -6.50 -32.00 -13.75
C ALA A 26 -5.44 -32.03 -12.67
N THR A 27 -4.54 -32.98 -12.73
CA THR A 27 -3.37 -33.05 -11.84
C THR A 27 -2.59 -31.76 -12.04
N ARG A 28 -2.70 -30.84 -11.09
CA ARG A 28 -1.92 -29.60 -11.13
C ARG A 28 -0.45 -29.99 -11.11
N PRO A 29 0.36 -29.53 -12.09
CA PRO A 29 1.78 -29.77 -12.05
C PRO A 29 2.30 -29.21 -10.71
N ALA A 30 3.13 -29.97 -10.03
CA ALA A 30 3.78 -29.52 -8.81
C ALA A 30 4.53 -28.23 -9.13
N ILE A 31 4.05 -27.12 -8.57
CA ILE A 31 4.76 -25.82 -8.69
C ILE A 31 6.02 -26.00 -7.87
N THR A 32 7.13 -26.27 -8.55
CA THR A 32 8.46 -26.27 -7.94
C THR A 32 8.69 -24.84 -7.45
N ARG A 33 8.68 -24.64 -6.13
CA ARG A 33 9.00 -23.34 -5.53
C ARG A 33 10.37 -22.91 -6.05
N PRO A 34 10.50 -21.71 -6.65
CA PRO A 34 11.82 -21.16 -6.93
C PRO A 34 12.60 -21.16 -5.62
N ALA A 35 13.85 -21.59 -5.66
CA ALA A 35 14.73 -21.50 -4.49
C ALA A 35 14.70 -20.06 -3.97
N ALA A 36 14.44 -19.90 -2.67
CA ALA A 36 14.43 -18.59 -2.05
C ALA A 36 15.79 -17.94 -2.31
N ILE A 37 15.78 -16.82 -3.03
CA ILE A 37 16.98 -16.00 -3.20
C ILE A 37 17.37 -15.54 -1.78
N PRO A 38 18.56 -15.88 -1.27
CA PRO A 38 18.97 -15.44 0.06
C PRO A 38 18.98 -13.92 0.08
N LEU A 39 18.13 -13.32 0.89
CA LEU A 39 18.20 -11.89 1.15
C LEU A 39 19.54 -11.57 1.82
N PRO A 40 20.26 -10.52 1.40
CA PRO A 40 21.46 -10.09 2.06
C PRO A 40 21.17 -9.83 3.55
N LYS A 41 21.99 -10.37 4.43
CA LYS A 41 21.87 -10.12 5.88
C LYS A 41 21.86 -8.62 6.13
N PRO A 42 20.95 -8.09 6.96
CA PRO A 42 20.91 -6.68 7.26
C PRO A 42 22.24 -6.25 7.89
N SER A 43 22.98 -5.41 7.16
CA SER A 43 24.15 -4.73 7.71
C SER A 43 23.69 -3.69 8.73
N PRO A 44 24.45 -3.44 9.83
CA PRO A 44 24.10 -2.38 10.76
C PRO A 44 24.05 -1.03 10.03
N VAL A 45 22.85 -0.46 9.91
CA VAL A 45 22.59 0.76 9.16
C VAL A 45 23.33 1.92 9.81
N ARG A 46 24.36 2.43 9.16
CA ARG A 46 25.01 3.69 9.55
C ARG A 46 24.03 4.83 9.42
N LYS A 47 24.04 5.79 10.34
CA LYS A 47 23.11 6.96 10.34
C LYS A 47 22.91 7.66 8.98
N PRO A 48 23.90 7.78 8.05
CA PRO A 48 23.68 8.39 6.74
C PRO A 48 22.85 7.56 5.77
N ASP A 49 22.58 6.28 6.07
CA ASP A 49 21.82 5.38 5.18
C ASP A 49 20.37 5.16 5.63
N ARG A 50 19.93 5.83 6.72
CA ARG A 50 18.53 5.77 7.16
C ARG A 50 17.61 6.38 6.08
N PRO A 51 16.56 5.69 5.66
CA PRO A 51 15.59 6.25 4.74
C PRO A 51 14.70 7.27 5.45
N LEU A 52 14.22 8.24 4.68
CA LEU A 52 13.15 9.14 5.09
C LEU A 52 11.84 8.67 4.47
N ILE A 53 10.83 8.49 5.30
CA ILE A 53 9.48 8.12 4.88
C ILE A 53 8.59 9.33 5.07
N LEU A 54 7.98 9.79 3.97
CA LEU A 54 6.99 10.86 3.96
C LEU A 54 5.62 10.23 3.79
N TYR A 55 4.74 10.47 4.74
CA TYR A 55 3.37 9.97 4.74
C TYR A 55 2.39 11.15 4.67
N THR A 56 1.73 11.33 3.52
CA THR A 56 0.69 12.35 3.38
C THR A 56 -0.65 11.85 3.89
N TYR A 57 -1.33 12.71 4.60
CA TYR A 57 -2.61 12.42 5.21
C TYR A 57 -3.60 13.58 5.01
N PHE A 58 -4.78 13.25 4.56
CA PHE A 58 -5.96 14.09 4.59
C PHE A 58 -7.11 13.31 5.22
N GLU A 59 -7.87 13.95 6.11
CA GLU A 59 -8.89 13.28 6.91
C GLU A 59 -10.04 12.75 6.05
N THR A 60 -10.20 11.46 6.05
CA THR A 60 -11.37 10.69 5.60
C THR A 60 -11.43 9.41 6.42
N ASP A 61 -12.60 8.78 6.51
CA ASP A 61 -12.74 7.51 7.25
C ASP A 61 -11.74 6.45 6.77
N LYS A 62 -11.59 6.30 5.45
CA LYS A 62 -10.65 5.36 4.86
C LYS A 62 -9.19 5.73 5.18
N ALA A 63 -8.84 7.01 5.08
CA ALA A 63 -7.49 7.47 5.36
C ALA A 63 -7.13 7.29 6.85
N ARG A 64 -8.07 7.55 7.76
CA ARG A 64 -7.89 7.31 9.20
C ARG A 64 -7.61 5.85 9.50
N PHE A 65 -8.43 4.95 8.96
CA PHE A 65 -8.24 3.51 9.12
C PHE A 65 -6.88 3.03 8.57
N ASN A 66 -6.44 3.58 7.44
CA ASN A 66 -5.14 3.26 6.85
C ASN A 66 -3.98 3.82 7.67
N LEU A 67 -4.12 5.03 8.22
CA LEU A 67 -3.13 5.64 9.10
C LEU A 67 -2.95 4.81 10.39
N GLU A 68 -4.04 4.40 11.03
CA GLU A 68 -3.99 3.55 12.22
C GLU A 68 -3.29 2.21 11.95
N PHE A 69 -3.60 1.61 10.80
CA PHE A 69 -2.90 0.40 10.35
C PHE A 69 -1.40 0.66 10.14
N PHE A 70 -1.04 1.77 9.50
CA PHE A 70 0.36 2.13 9.25
C PHE A 70 1.10 2.40 10.57
N ILE A 71 0.49 3.09 11.52
CA ILE A 71 1.08 3.34 12.84
C ILE A 71 1.39 2.03 13.55
N LYS A 72 0.48 1.06 13.46
CA LYS A 72 0.61 -0.24 14.12
C LYS A 72 1.66 -1.15 13.47
N HIS A 73 1.78 -1.14 12.14
CA HIS A 73 2.54 -2.13 11.40
C HIS A 73 3.72 -1.56 10.61
N GLY A 74 3.72 -0.25 10.33
CA GLY A 74 4.72 0.39 9.47
C GLY A 74 5.85 1.08 10.23
N LEU A 75 5.62 1.49 11.48
CA LEU A 75 6.61 2.25 12.23
C LEU A 75 7.70 1.36 12.83
N HIS A 76 8.95 1.73 12.63
CA HIS A 76 10.10 1.04 13.19
C HIS A 76 11.27 2.01 13.47
N ALA A 77 12.32 1.52 14.14
CA ALA A 77 13.42 2.38 14.56
C ALA A 77 14.47 2.66 13.48
N GLN A 78 14.45 1.95 12.35
CA GLN A 78 15.50 2.00 11.33
C GLN A 78 15.25 3.07 10.24
N ALA A 79 14.13 3.77 10.29
CA ALA A 79 13.76 4.86 9.38
C ALA A 79 13.35 6.11 10.16
N ASP A 80 13.39 7.26 9.48
CA ASP A 80 12.80 8.49 9.98
C ASP A 80 11.47 8.73 9.26
N PHE A 81 10.47 9.19 10.00
CA PHE A 81 9.11 9.39 9.50
C PHE A 81 8.70 10.84 9.63
N VAL A 82 8.13 11.38 8.55
CA VAL A 82 7.49 12.69 8.54
C VAL A 82 6.05 12.52 8.06
N PHE A 83 5.10 12.74 8.96
CA PHE A 83 3.68 12.77 8.65
C PHE A 83 3.29 14.17 8.21
N ILE A 84 2.74 14.30 7.02
CA ILE A 84 2.29 15.56 6.44
C ILE A 84 0.76 15.58 6.55
N LEU A 85 0.27 16.32 7.54
CA LEU A 85 -1.14 16.39 7.90
C LEU A 85 -1.77 17.57 7.16
N SER A 86 -2.56 17.29 6.14
CA SER A 86 -3.20 18.31 5.30
C SER A 86 -4.63 18.60 5.77
N GLY A 87 -5.00 19.88 5.80
CA GLY A 87 -6.32 20.33 6.28
C GLY A 87 -6.50 20.23 7.78
N ASP A 88 -7.74 20.47 8.22
CA ASP A 88 -8.10 20.39 9.64
C ASP A 88 -8.31 18.95 10.06
N ASN A 89 -7.45 18.47 10.95
CA ASN A 89 -7.51 17.13 11.51
C ASN A 89 -6.76 17.08 12.85
N GLU A 90 -6.98 16.00 13.57
CA GLU A 90 -6.33 15.72 14.86
C GLU A 90 -5.45 14.46 14.81
N ALA A 91 -5.01 14.08 13.62
CA ALA A 91 -4.24 12.86 13.41
C ALA A 91 -2.90 12.85 14.17
N GLU A 92 -2.36 14.01 14.55
CA GLU A 92 -1.16 14.09 15.39
C GLU A 92 -1.35 13.44 16.77
N LYS A 93 -2.59 13.35 17.26
CA LYS A 93 -2.89 12.68 18.54
C LYS A 93 -2.69 11.17 18.48
N LEU A 94 -2.74 10.58 17.28
CA LEU A 94 -2.53 9.15 17.04
C LEU A 94 -1.03 8.80 16.94
N LEU A 95 -0.18 9.78 16.63
CA LEU A 95 1.23 9.53 16.37
C LEU A 95 2.01 9.31 17.66
N PRO A 96 2.83 8.25 17.73
CA PRO A 96 3.67 8.01 18.90
C PRO A 96 4.78 9.06 19.01
N LYS A 97 5.04 9.53 20.22
CA LYS A 97 6.10 10.50 20.52
C LYS A 97 7.47 9.77 20.54
N LYS A 98 8.12 9.66 19.36
CA LYS A 98 9.46 9.07 19.21
C LYS A 98 10.37 10.04 18.47
N SER A 99 11.67 9.99 18.72
CA SER A 99 12.67 10.89 18.12
C SER A 99 12.77 10.83 16.60
N ASN A 100 12.41 9.67 16.03
CA ASN A 100 12.43 9.43 14.59
C ASN A 100 11.06 9.66 13.91
N ILE A 101 10.07 10.19 14.64
CA ILE A 101 8.72 10.49 14.12
C ILE A 101 8.44 11.97 14.32
N ARG A 102 8.10 12.64 13.23
CA ARG A 102 7.74 14.06 13.20
C ARG A 102 6.46 14.23 12.41
N PHE A 103 5.75 15.33 12.63
CA PHE A 103 4.63 15.72 11.79
C PHE A 103 4.72 17.19 11.41
N ILE A 104 4.06 17.55 10.31
CA ILE A 104 3.92 18.89 9.79
C ILE A 104 2.44 19.08 9.48
N LYS A 105 1.83 20.18 9.96
CA LYS A 105 0.49 20.58 9.56
C LYS A 105 0.58 21.58 8.41
N ARG A 106 -0.27 21.41 7.41
CA ARG A 106 -0.36 22.31 6.26
C ARG A 106 -1.79 22.43 5.74
N LYS A 107 -2.05 23.43 4.90
CA LYS A 107 -3.31 23.52 4.16
C LYS A 107 -3.41 22.38 3.15
N ASN A 108 -4.64 21.96 2.83
CA ASN A 108 -4.87 20.95 1.80
C ASN A 108 -4.90 21.60 0.41
N ASP A 109 -3.73 21.85 -0.13
CA ASP A 109 -3.49 22.39 -1.46
C ASP A 109 -2.39 21.59 -2.18
N CYS A 110 -2.34 21.68 -3.51
CA CYS A 110 -1.31 21.04 -4.36
C CYS A 110 -1.19 19.51 -4.23
N TYR A 111 -2.19 18.81 -3.69
CA TYR A 111 -2.22 17.35 -3.55
C TYR A 111 -0.95 16.75 -2.89
N ASP A 112 -0.78 15.42 -3.00
CA ASP A 112 0.32 14.69 -2.35
C ASP A 112 1.70 15.11 -2.86
N LEU A 113 1.86 15.27 -4.19
CA LEU A 113 3.14 15.65 -4.78
C LEU A 113 3.61 17.03 -4.33
N GLY A 114 2.69 17.99 -4.25
CA GLY A 114 2.99 19.31 -3.71
C GLY A 114 3.38 19.27 -2.23
N ALA A 115 2.70 18.45 -1.44
CA ALA A 115 2.99 18.25 -0.04
C ALA A 115 4.39 17.65 0.18
N TYR A 116 4.79 16.66 -0.63
CA TYR A 116 6.13 16.09 -0.58
C TYR A 116 7.18 17.12 -0.99
N ALA A 117 6.97 17.84 -2.10
CA ALA A 117 7.91 18.84 -2.59
C ALA A 117 8.15 19.95 -1.56
N GLU A 118 7.08 20.53 -1.01
CA GLU A 118 7.17 21.56 0.04
C GLU A 118 7.95 21.05 1.25
N THR A 119 7.65 19.83 1.70
CA THR A 119 8.32 19.24 2.87
C THR A 119 9.81 18.99 2.60
N LEU A 120 10.15 18.45 1.44
CA LEU A 120 11.52 18.10 1.09
C LEU A 120 12.39 19.35 0.86
N LEU A 121 11.82 20.39 0.28
CA LEU A 121 12.53 21.65 0.03
C LEU A 121 12.71 22.47 1.30
N LYS A 122 11.81 22.35 2.28
CA LYS A 122 11.87 23.09 3.53
C LYS A 122 13.12 22.72 4.33
N GLY A 123 14.04 23.68 4.46
CA GLY A 123 15.30 23.50 5.18
C GLY A 123 16.22 22.46 4.57
N ASP A 124 16.15 22.31 3.25
CA ASP A 124 16.95 21.37 2.45
C ASP A 124 16.89 19.91 2.96
N LEU A 125 15.70 19.49 3.40
CA LEU A 125 15.52 18.17 3.98
C LEU A 125 15.97 17.05 3.02
N TYR A 126 15.75 17.23 1.70
CA TYR A 126 16.18 16.30 0.66
C TYR A 126 17.70 16.07 0.62
N LYS A 127 18.51 17.02 1.07
CA LYS A 127 19.97 16.87 1.11
C LYS A 127 20.46 16.01 2.27
N LYS A 128 19.62 15.79 3.28
CA LYS A 128 19.97 15.07 4.52
C LYS A 128 19.79 13.56 4.41
N TYR A 129 19.11 13.08 3.37
CA TYR A 129 18.81 11.67 3.15
C TYR A 129 19.15 11.25 1.73
N LYS A 130 19.53 10.00 1.56
CA LYS A 130 19.83 9.40 0.25
C LYS A 130 18.67 8.58 -0.31
N LYS A 131 17.78 8.10 0.57
CA LYS A 131 16.69 7.19 0.22
C LYS A 131 15.38 7.73 0.78
N PHE A 132 14.35 7.71 -0.05
CA PHE A 132 13.02 8.23 0.28
C PHE A 132 11.96 7.20 -0.05
N ILE A 133 10.93 7.13 0.79
CA ILE A 133 9.69 6.41 0.51
C ILE A 133 8.55 7.40 0.69
N LEU A 134 7.75 7.58 -0.37
CA LEU A 134 6.60 8.47 -0.39
C LEU A 134 5.33 7.62 -0.32
N ILE A 135 4.49 7.86 0.66
CA ILE A 135 3.27 7.09 0.91
C ILE A 135 2.13 8.07 1.16
N ASN A 136 0.96 7.77 0.62
CA ASN A 136 -0.24 8.50 0.97
C ASN A 136 -1.25 7.62 1.73
N ALA A 137 -2.15 8.25 2.46
CA ALA A 137 -3.14 7.57 3.28
C ALA A 137 -4.26 6.87 2.48
N SER A 138 -4.29 6.99 1.15
CA SER A 138 -5.23 6.22 0.32
C SER A 138 -4.84 4.75 0.22
N LEU A 139 -3.55 4.44 0.45
CA LEU A 139 -3.03 3.08 0.47
C LEU A 139 -3.00 2.51 1.88
N ARG A 140 -3.44 1.27 2.02
CA ARG A 140 -3.26 0.48 3.22
C ARG A 140 -1.96 -0.32 3.13
N GLY A 141 -1.13 -0.24 4.11
CA GLY A 141 0.14 -0.97 4.16
C GLY A 141 1.00 -0.51 5.35
N PRO A 142 2.24 -0.98 5.44
CA PRO A 142 2.90 -1.88 4.50
C PRO A 142 2.42 -3.34 4.64
N PHE A 143 2.38 -4.06 3.53
CA PHE A 143 2.14 -5.49 3.51
C PHE A 143 3.45 -6.21 3.19
N VAL A 144 3.81 -7.14 4.05
CA VAL A 144 5.00 -7.96 3.90
C VAL A 144 4.56 -9.41 3.76
N PRO A 145 5.13 -10.19 2.84
CA PRO A 145 4.85 -11.62 2.78
C PRO A 145 5.12 -12.28 4.14
N TYR A 146 4.26 -13.18 4.58
CA TYR A 146 4.36 -13.82 5.91
C TYR A 146 5.67 -14.58 6.15
N TRP A 147 6.35 -14.97 5.09
CA TRP A 147 7.64 -15.65 5.16
C TRP A 147 8.86 -14.73 5.19
N SER A 148 8.63 -13.40 5.08
CA SER A 148 9.71 -12.42 5.03
C SER A 148 10.13 -12.03 6.44
N GLU A 149 11.40 -12.19 6.74
CA GLU A 149 12.05 -11.69 7.96
C GLU A 149 12.62 -10.27 7.77
N ALA A 150 12.61 -9.77 6.52
CA ALA A 150 13.15 -8.45 6.20
C ALA A 150 12.18 -7.34 6.63
N CYS A 151 12.73 -6.20 7.03
CA CYS A 151 11.97 -4.99 7.25
C CYS A 151 11.32 -4.55 5.92
N TRP A 152 10.09 -4.10 5.97
CA TRP A 152 9.37 -3.67 4.76
C TRP A 152 10.11 -2.56 4.00
N THR A 153 10.76 -1.62 4.69
CA THR A 153 11.56 -0.57 4.04
C THR A 153 12.71 -1.14 3.23
N ASP A 154 13.38 -2.17 3.74
CA ASP A 154 14.49 -2.79 3.03
C ASP A 154 14.01 -3.53 1.78
N MET A 155 12.86 -4.19 1.85
CA MET A 155 12.24 -4.84 0.69
C MET A 155 11.93 -3.87 -0.44
N TYR A 156 11.36 -2.71 -0.11
CA TYR A 156 11.04 -1.69 -1.12
C TYR A 156 12.30 -1.00 -1.65
N LEU A 157 13.24 -0.65 -0.76
CA LEU A 157 14.47 0.03 -1.14
C LEU A 157 15.45 -0.87 -1.91
N ALA A 158 15.38 -2.19 -1.74
CA ALA A 158 16.15 -3.14 -2.54
C ALA A 158 15.78 -3.12 -4.04
N ARG A 159 14.63 -2.52 -4.40
CA ARG A 159 14.21 -2.32 -5.79
C ARG A 159 14.88 -1.12 -6.46
N ILE A 160 15.50 -0.22 -5.67
CA ILE A 160 16.22 0.95 -6.17
C ILE A 160 17.66 0.51 -6.45
N THR A 161 18.08 0.70 -7.69
CA THR A 161 19.42 0.35 -8.19
C THR A 161 20.04 1.55 -8.89
N ASP A 162 21.25 1.39 -9.45
CA ASP A 162 21.86 2.41 -10.29
C ASP A 162 21.09 2.65 -11.60
N GLU A 163 20.32 1.68 -12.05
CA GLU A 163 19.48 1.78 -13.25
C GLU A 163 18.05 2.22 -12.89
N VAL A 164 17.46 1.63 -11.84
CA VAL A 164 16.10 1.93 -11.37
C VAL A 164 16.15 2.96 -10.25
N LYS A 165 15.88 4.21 -10.57
CA LYS A 165 15.90 5.34 -9.61
C LYS A 165 14.59 5.55 -8.87
N VAL A 166 13.46 5.13 -9.45
CA VAL A 166 12.11 5.28 -8.89
C VAL A 166 11.33 3.99 -9.08
N TRP A 167 10.66 3.56 -8.05
CA TRP A 167 9.73 2.45 -8.09
C TRP A 167 8.41 2.85 -7.45
N PHE A 168 7.30 2.55 -8.13
CA PHE A 168 5.95 2.88 -7.64
C PHE A 168 5.22 1.60 -7.24
N LEU A 169 4.54 1.67 -6.11
CA LEU A 169 3.50 0.72 -5.76
C LEU A 169 2.17 1.34 -6.23
N ALA A 170 1.62 0.83 -7.32
CA ALA A 170 0.29 1.20 -7.78
C ALA A 170 -0.71 0.14 -7.32
N ASP A 171 -1.84 0.57 -6.76
CA ASP A 171 -3.00 -0.28 -6.62
C ASP A 171 -3.66 -0.41 -8.00
N SER A 172 -3.45 -1.56 -8.64
CA SER A 172 -4.05 -1.87 -9.94
C SER A 172 -5.48 -2.38 -9.81
N ALA A 173 -6.26 -1.85 -8.91
CA ALA A 173 -7.70 -2.00 -8.94
C ALA A 173 -8.25 -1.21 -10.13
N ILE A 174 -7.99 -1.68 -11.34
CA ILE A 174 -8.73 -1.29 -12.53
C ILE A 174 -10.17 -1.72 -12.25
N LYS A 175 -11.01 -0.78 -11.87
CA LYS A 175 -12.46 -0.97 -11.96
C LYS A 175 -12.76 -1.06 -13.45
N ASN A 176 -12.95 -2.29 -13.95
CA ASN A 176 -13.69 -2.48 -15.18
C ASN A 176 -15.10 -1.96 -14.88
N THR A 177 -15.37 -0.73 -15.29
CA THR A 177 -16.72 -0.22 -15.44
C THR A 177 -17.19 -0.70 -16.80
N ASP A 178 -17.99 -1.77 -16.78
CA ASP A 178 -18.92 -2.09 -17.87
C ASP A 178 -20.03 -1.03 -17.93
#